data_b30366d7ca3f2c09ae8b225a253b6f9a
#
_entry.id   b30366d7ca3f2c09ae8b225a253b6f9a
#
_cell.length_a   1.000
_cell.length_b   1.000
_cell.length_c   1.000
_cell.angle_alpha   90.00
_cell.angle_beta   90.00
_cell.angle_gamma   90.00
#
_symmetry.space_group_name_H-M   'P 1'
#
loop_
_entity.id
_entity.type
_entity.pdbx_description
1 polymer ?
#
loop_
_entity_poly.entity_id
_entity_poly.type
_entity_poly.pdbx_seq_one_letter_code
_entity_poly.pdbx_strand_id
1 'polypeptide(L)'
;MPGKDFHESMVIRIFRYKYPIPFLKSSVFPRSTKQIQQQCKNQTGLFLFSGSTGSGKSSSMYSLVSSIENKDELQIITIEDPVEHHSPGFLQIEVNEKASITYAPIIRSVLRHDPDILIIGEIRDEETAKIVVRAALTGHLVLSTVHAGDAYGVLLRLLEFGISSEELAQCLLGISFQKLTHLVCTFCGEKCHPLCTHLHRKRTAIYEVLTQQEIKAYFQSNKQQIKPKYPIKRTFEKGVAYGFFSAH
;
A
#
# COMPACT_ATOMS: atom_id res chain seq x y z
N MET A 1 -44.16 -14.21 28.50
CA MET A 1 -43.15 -14.24 27.39
C MET A 1 -41.91 -13.58 27.94
N PRO A 2 -40.74 -14.24 28.03
CA PRO A 2 -39.52 -13.57 28.47
C PRO A 2 -39.11 -12.56 27.43
N GLY A 3 -38.80 -11.33 27.87
CA GLY A 3 -38.37 -10.24 27.04
C GLY A 3 -37.08 -10.61 26.28
N LYS A 4 -37.07 -10.31 24.98
CA LYS A 4 -35.85 -10.38 24.19
C LYS A 4 -34.95 -9.22 24.63
N ASP A 5 -33.87 -9.52 25.35
CA ASP A 5 -32.82 -8.55 25.60
C ASP A 5 -32.16 -8.20 24.25
N PHE A 6 -32.48 -7.03 23.72
CA PHE A 6 -31.78 -6.48 22.55
C PHE A 6 -30.44 -5.94 23.04
N HIS A 7 -29.37 -6.67 22.80
CA HIS A 7 -28.04 -6.16 23.01
C HIS A 7 -27.65 -5.32 21.78
N GLU A 8 -27.57 -4.02 21.95
CA GLU A 8 -27.01 -3.11 20.97
C GLU A 8 -25.49 -3.06 21.14
N SER A 9 -24.75 -3.19 20.06
CA SER A 9 -23.30 -3.03 20.06
C SER A 9 -22.88 -1.89 19.14
N MET A 10 -21.96 -1.06 19.61
CA MET A 10 -21.38 0.02 18.84
C MET A 10 -19.88 -0.19 18.69
N VAL A 11 -19.37 -0.10 17.47
CA VAL A 11 -17.94 -0.09 17.18
C VAL A 11 -17.55 1.32 16.75
N ILE A 12 -16.70 1.97 17.54
CA ILE A 12 -16.20 3.31 17.23
C ILE A 12 -14.76 3.21 16.78
N ARG A 13 -14.49 3.62 15.54
CA ARG A 13 -13.15 3.75 15.00
C ARG A 13 -12.69 5.20 15.11
N ILE A 14 -11.73 5.48 15.99
CA ILE A 14 -11.20 6.82 16.20
C ILE A 14 -9.97 7.00 15.32
N PHE A 15 -10.04 7.88 14.34
CA PHE A 15 -8.91 8.29 13.52
C PHE A 15 -8.15 9.40 14.28
N ARG A 16 -6.88 9.14 14.61
CA ARG A 16 -6.01 10.17 15.16
C ARG A 16 -5.29 10.86 14.01
N TYR A 17 -5.60 12.12 13.80
CA TYR A 17 -4.86 12.95 12.86
C TYR A 17 -3.41 13.05 13.34
N LYS A 18 -2.51 12.39 12.63
CA LYS A 18 -1.05 12.57 12.78
C LYS A 18 -0.51 12.86 11.40
N TYR A 19 0.40 13.82 11.32
CA TYR A 19 1.18 14.04 10.10
C TYR A 19 1.72 12.71 9.58
N PRO A 20 1.66 12.46 8.26
CA PRO A 20 2.17 11.21 7.72
C PRO A 20 3.64 11.07 8.11
N ILE A 21 4.02 9.89 8.59
CA ILE A 21 5.41 9.57 8.89
C ILE A 21 6.16 9.65 7.56
N PRO A 22 7.30 10.38 7.45
CA PRO A 22 8.08 10.38 6.22
C PRO A 22 8.33 8.96 5.73
N PHE A 23 8.10 8.68 4.45
CA PHE A 23 8.09 7.31 3.93
C PHE A 23 9.37 6.55 4.25
N LEU A 24 10.53 7.18 4.12
CA LEU A 24 11.83 6.58 4.46
C LEU A 24 11.95 6.18 5.94
N LYS A 25 11.18 6.83 6.82
CA LYS A 25 11.12 6.54 8.25
C LYS A 25 10.00 5.54 8.61
N SER A 26 9.20 5.08 7.67
CA SER A 26 8.11 4.11 7.95
C SER A 26 8.63 2.75 8.38
N SER A 27 9.85 2.40 8.01
CA SER A 27 10.54 1.17 8.40
C SER A 27 11.83 1.46 9.18
N VAL A 28 12.20 0.55 10.09
CA VAL A 28 13.54 0.53 10.72
C VAL A 28 14.62 0.05 9.74
N PHE A 29 14.21 -0.55 8.62
CA PHE A 29 15.10 -0.96 7.53
C PHE A 29 14.90 -0.06 6.32
N PRO A 30 15.66 1.03 6.17
CA PRO A 30 15.42 2.04 5.14
C PRO A 30 15.70 1.54 3.71
N ARG A 31 16.30 0.38 3.55
CA ARG A 31 16.65 -0.17 2.23
C ARG A 31 15.41 -0.46 1.39
N SER A 32 14.39 -1.11 1.97
CA SER A 32 13.14 -1.41 1.26
C SER A 32 12.36 -0.13 0.92
N THR A 33 12.30 0.84 1.84
CA THR A 33 11.63 2.11 1.58
C THR A 33 12.34 2.93 0.51
N LYS A 34 13.68 2.98 0.51
CA LYS A 34 14.47 3.60 -0.56
C LYS A 34 14.21 2.93 -1.90
N GLN A 35 14.15 1.60 -1.93
CA GLN A 35 13.89 0.83 -3.15
C GLN A 35 12.50 1.15 -3.72
N ILE A 36 11.45 1.18 -2.88
CA ILE A 36 10.10 1.56 -3.30
C ILE A 36 10.09 2.99 -3.84
N GLN A 37 10.70 3.93 -3.10
CA GLN A 37 10.76 5.33 -3.55
C GLN A 37 11.48 5.49 -4.89
N GLN A 38 12.57 4.75 -5.11
CA GLN A 38 13.32 4.77 -6.38
C GLN A 38 12.49 4.22 -7.54
N GLN A 39 11.67 3.18 -7.31
CA GLN A 39 10.78 2.63 -8.35
C GLN A 39 9.69 3.61 -8.78
N CYS A 40 9.26 4.50 -7.90
CA CYS A 40 8.18 5.46 -8.16
C CYS A 40 8.70 6.86 -8.53
N LYS A 41 10.01 7.15 -8.33
CA LYS A 41 10.55 8.49 -8.60
C LYS A 41 10.58 8.78 -10.09
N ASN A 42 9.85 9.83 -10.51
CA ASN A 42 9.79 10.29 -11.91
C ASN A 42 9.41 9.18 -12.92
N GLN A 43 8.64 8.21 -12.48
CA GLN A 43 8.21 7.08 -13.30
C GLN A 43 6.71 7.16 -13.57
N THR A 44 6.31 6.65 -14.71
CA THR A 44 4.92 6.32 -15.04
C THR A 44 4.75 4.81 -14.98
N GLY A 45 3.61 4.35 -14.52
CA GLY A 45 3.35 2.93 -14.34
C GLY A 45 2.56 2.63 -13.06
N LEU A 46 2.48 1.36 -12.70
CA LEU A 46 1.70 0.87 -11.57
C LEU A 46 2.61 0.34 -10.46
N PHE A 47 2.47 0.88 -9.26
CA PHE A 47 3.08 0.31 -8.07
C PHE A 47 2.01 -0.18 -7.11
N LEU A 48 2.12 -1.43 -6.66
CA LEU A 48 1.10 -2.08 -5.83
C LEU A 48 1.59 -2.35 -4.41
N PHE A 49 0.73 -2.01 -3.46
CA PHE A 49 0.90 -2.39 -2.06
C PHE A 49 -0.03 -3.54 -1.72
N SER A 50 0.50 -4.58 -1.08
CA SER A 50 -0.26 -5.73 -0.61
C SER A 50 -0.02 -6.00 0.87
N GLY A 51 -0.87 -6.79 1.48
CA GLY A 51 -0.82 -7.17 2.88
C GLY A 51 -2.20 -7.22 3.52
N SER A 52 -2.28 -7.71 4.74
CA SER A 52 -3.53 -7.83 5.49
C SER A 52 -4.17 -6.47 5.77
N THR A 53 -5.46 -6.49 6.11
CA THR A 53 -6.14 -5.29 6.62
C THR A 53 -5.40 -4.76 7.86
N GLY A 54 -5.24 -3.45 7.94
CA GLY A 54 -4.50 -2.82 9.03
C GLY A 54 -2.97 -2.91 8.94
N SER A 55 -2.40 -3.46 7.85
CA SER A 55 -0.94 -3.49 7.64
C SER A 55 -0.34 -2.12 7.26
N GLY A 56 -1.17 -1.08 7.07
CA GLY A 56 -0.73 0.29 6.82
C GLY A 56 -0.50 0.62 5.35
N LYS A 57 -1.10 -0.11 4.41
CA LYS A 57 -0.95 0.10 2.96
C LYS A 57 -1.30 1.54 2.54
N SER A 58 -2.49 2.02 2.89
CA SER A 58 -2.93 3.39 2.59
C SER A 58 -1.96 4.43 3.17
N SER A 59 -1.58 4.27 4.45
CA SER A 59 -0.58 5.16 5.08
C SER A 59 0.75 5.16 4.34
N SER A 60 1.19 4.03 3.80
CA SER A 60 2.43 3.94 3.01
C SER A 60 2.30 4.64 1.68
N MET A 61 1.18 4.50 0.95
CA MET A 61 0.91 5.21 -0.29
C MET A 61 0.91 6.72 -0.08
N TYR A 62 0.16 7.20 0.90
CA TYR A 62 0.12 8.63 1.24
C TYR A 62 1.49 9.19 1.64
N SER A 63 2.24 8.45 2.49
CA SER A 63 3.58 8.86 2.89
C SER A 63 4.57 8.88 1.74
N LEU A 64 4.45 7.92 0.80
CA LEU A 64 5.28 7.87 -0.41
C LEU A 64 5.02 9.09 -1.28
N VAL A 65 3.75 9.38 -1.63
CA VAL A 65 3.39 10.52 -2.46
C VAL A 65 3.75 11.84 -1.77
N SER A 66 3.51 11.95 -0.45
CA SER A 66 3.93 13.14 0.32
C SER A 66 5.44 13.35 0.37
N SER A 67 6.24 12.34 0.02
CA SER A 67 7.71 12.43 -0.04
C SER A 67 8.27 12.74 -1.44
N ILE A 68 7.40 12.89 -2.44
CA ILE A 68 7.80 13.28 -3.80
C ILE A 68 8.20 14.76 -3.80
N GLU A 69 9.34 15.05 -4.41
CA GLU A 69 9.82 16.43 -4.61
C GLU A 69 8.85 17.17 -5.55
N ASN A 70 8.59 18.45 -5.30
CA ASN A 70 7.67 19.30 -6.08
C ASN A 70 6.23 18.76 -6.17
N LYS A 71 5.78 17.98 -5.16
CA LYS A 71 4.43 17.41 -5.14
C LYS A 71 3.31 18.46 -5.27
N ASP A 72 3.59 19.71 -4.85
CA ASP A 72 2.62 20.82 -4.89
C ASP A 72 2.40 21.35 -6.33
N GLU A 73 3.25 20.93 -7.29
CA GLU A 73 3.11 21.20 -8.72
C GLU A 73 2.37 20.06 -9.45
N LEU A 74 2.13 18.92 -8.76
CA LEU A 74 1.53 17.73 -9.33
C LEU A 74 0.04 17.67 -9.02
N GLN A 75 -0.75 17.25 -10.00
CA GLN A 75 -2.16 16.94 -9.80
C GLN A 75 -2.31 15.52 -9.24
N ILE A 76 -2.60 15.44 -7.93
CA ILE A 76 -2.76 14.18 -7.22
C ILE A 76 -4.24 13.94 -6.97
N ILE A 77 -4.76 12.82 -7.49
CA ILE A 77 -6.15 12.42 -7.30
C ILE A 77 -6.19 11.09 -6.55
N THR A 78 -7.06 11.01 -5.53
CA THR A 78 -7.30 9.76 -4.81
C THR A 78 -8.75 9.31 -4.96
N ILE A 79 -8.97 8.00 -5.02
CA ILE A 79 -10.29 7.36 -5.09
C ILE A 79 -10.33 6.31 -3.99
N GLU A 80 -11.20 6.50 -3.00
CA GLU A 80 -11.19 5.72 -1.75
C GLU A 80 -12.59 5.29 -1.32
N ASP A 81 -12.66 4.24 -0.48
CA ASP A 81 -13.91 3.67 0.05
C ASP A 81 -13.77 3.33 1.56
N PRO A 82 -14.09 4.27 2.46
CA PRO A 82 -14.24 5.71 2.30
C PRO A 82 -12.90 6.48 2.39
N VAL A 83 -12.91 7.80 2.22
CA VAL A 83 -11.76 8.67 2.53
C VAL A 83 -11.48 8.65 4.02
N GLU A 84 -10.34 8.04 4.42
CA GLU A 84 -9.97 7.93 5.84
C GLU A 84 -9.27 9.19 6.38
N HIS A 85 -8.54 9.91 5.54
CA HIS A 85 -7.74 11.08 5.93
C HIS A 85 -7.83 12.19 4.89
N HIS A 86 -8.18 13.39 5.35
CA HIS A 86 -8.08 14.55 4.48
C HIS A 86 -6.61 14.95 4.30
N SER A 87 -6.18 15.05 3.04
CA SER A 87 -4.81 15.42 2.66
C SER A 87 -4.84 16.72 1.85
N PRO A 88 -4.39 17.84 2.45
CA PRO A 88 -4.31 19.09 1.71
C PRO A 88 -3.47 18.95 0.44
N GLY A 89 -3.95 19.49 -0.67
CA GLY A 89 -3.30 19.40 -1.98
C GLY A 89 -3.66 18.14 -2.78
N PHE A 90 -4.50 17.22 -2.24
CA PHE A 90 -5.02 16.06 -2.99
C PHE A 90 -6.50 16.29 -3.32
N LEU A 91 -6.89 15.98 -4.55
CA LEU A 91 -8.30 15.85 -4.91
C LEU A 91 -8.77 14.45 -4.50
N GLN A 92 -9.58 14.38 -3.45
CA GLN A 92 -10.02 13.11 -2.88
C GLN A 92 -11.47 12.84 -3.26
N ILE A 93 -11.72 11.69 -3.85
CA ILE A 93 -13.04 11.25 -4.32
C ILE A 93 -13.44 10.00 -3.55
N GLU A 94 -14.62 10.03 -2.95
CA GLU A 94 -15.16 8.90 -2.20
C GLU A 94 -16.10 8.08 -3.10
N VAL A 95 -15.92 6.76 -3.06
CA VAL A 95 -16.81 5.79 -3.70
C VAL A 95 -18.14 5.77 -2.94
N ASN A 96 -19.24 5.72 -3.67
CA ASN A 96 -20.58 5.58 -3.09
C ASN A 96 -21.39 4.56 -3.92
N GLU A 97 -21.30 3.30 -3.55
CA GLU A 97 -21.99 2.22 -4.26
C GLU A 97 -23.52 2.40 -4.29
N LYS A 98 -24.12 2.99 -3.23
CA LYS A 98 -25.57 3.26 -3.19
C LYS A 98 -26.00 4.26 -4.24
N ALA A 99 -25.12 5.18 -4.62
CA ALA A 99 -25.34 6.16 -5.67
C ALA A 99 -24.80 5.69 -7.03
N SER A 100 -24.39 4.42 -7.17
CA SER A 100 -23.74 3.86 -8.37
C SER A 100 -22.42 4.57 -8.75
N ILE A 101 -21.78 5.22 -7.78
CA ILE A 101 -20.50 5.89 -7.93
C ILE A 101 -19.41 4.88 -7.51
N THR A 102 -18.98 4.04 -8.45
CA THR A 102 -18.00 2.97 -8.25
C THR A 102 -16.63 3.35 -8.81
N TYR A 103 -15.60 2.55 -8.50
CA TYR A 103 -14.22 2.81 -8.91
C TYR A 103 -14.07 3.04 -10.42
N ALA A 104 -14.58 2.14 -11.25
CA ALA A 104 -14.34 2.17 -12.69
C ALA A 104 -14.87 3.45 -13.39
N PRO A 105 -16.11 3.91 -13.17
CA PRO A 105 -16.58 5.18 -13.73
C PRO A 105 -15.80 6.39 -13.22
N ILE A 106 -15.43 6.41 -11.93
CA ILE A 106 -14.65 7.52 -11.37
C ILE A 106 -13.29 7.58 -12.06
N ILE A 107 -12.55 6.45 -12.14
CA ILE A 107 -11.23 6.41 -12.78
C ILE A 107 -11.31 6.92 -14.22
N ARG A 108 -12.32 6.46 -15.01
CA ARG A 108 -12.51 6.96 -16.38
C ARG A 108 -12.74 8.47 -16.43
N SER A 109 -13.43 9.02 -15.44
CA SER A 109 -13.68 10.47 -15.38
C SER A 109 -12.41 11.23 -15.03
N VAL A 110 -11.69 10.80 -13.99
CA VAL A 110 -10.50 11.52 -13.51
C VAL A 110 -9.34 11.46 -14.50
N LEU A 111 -9.23 10.43 -15.32
CA LEU A 111 -8.22 10.37 -16.40
C LEU A 111 -8.38 11.49 -17.45
N ARG A 112 -9.55 12.14 -17.54
CA ARG A 112 -9.77 13.32 -18.39
C ARG A 112 -9.36 14.64 -17.73
N HIS A 113 -8.95 14.59 -16.47
CA HIS A 113 -8.45 15.73 -15.73
C HIS A 113 -6.92 15.79 -15.68
N ASP A 114 -6.25 14.99 -16.51
CA ASP A 114 -4.79 14.97 -16.66
C ASP A 114 -4.02 14.82 -15.33
N PRO A 115 -4.30 13.81 -14.51
CA PRO A 115 -3.65 13.63 -13.23
C PRO A 115 -2.21 13.12 -13.41
N ASP A 116 -1.27 13.66 -12.65
CA ASP A 116 0.10 13.12 -12.60
C ASP A 116 0.16 11.84 -11.78
N ILE A 117 -0.58 11.81 -10.67
CA ILE A 117 -0.59 10.69 -9.73
C ILE A 117 -2.03 10.30 -9.38
N LEU A 118 -2.31 9.00 -9.52
CA LEU A 118 -3.56 8.39 -9.09
C LEU A 118 -3.31 7.46 -7.91
N ILE A 119 -4.01 7.69 -6.80
CA ILE A 119 -4.07 6.74 -5.69
C ILE A 119 -5.46 6.08 -5.74
N ILE A 120 -5.49 4.77 -5.97
CA ILE A 120 -6.71 3.99 -6.02
C ILE A 120 -6.74 3.07 -4.81
N GLY A 121 -7.74 3.20 -3.96
CA GLY A 121 -7.84 2.52 -2.67
C GLY A 121 -7.52 1.03 -2.79
N GLU A 122 -8.22 0.34 -3.67
CA GLU A 122 -7.93 -1.07 -3.95
C GLU A 122 -8.48 -1.54 -5.30
N ILE A 123 -7.90 -2.63 -5.81
CA ILE A 123 -8.36 -3.36 -7.00
C ILE A 123 -9.03 -4.64 -6.51
N ARG A 124 -10.37 -4.71 -6.66
CA ARG A 124 -11.18 -5.84 -6.21
C ARG A 124 -11.68 -6.72 -7.33
N ASP A 125 -11.78 -6.18 -8.56
CA ASP A 125 -12.44 -6.78 -9.70
C ASP A 125 -11.68 -6.56 -11.00
N GLU A 126 -12.09 -7.30 -12.03
CA GLU A 126 -11.50 -7.29 -13.37
C GLU A 126 -11.64 -5.91 -14.06
N GLU A 127 -12.82 -5.26 -13.92
CA GLU A 127 -13.07 -3.98 -14.59
C GLU A 127 -12.13 -2.90 -14.04
N THR A 128 -12.03 -2.80 -12.71
CA THR A 128 -11.11 -1.88 -12.04
C THR A 128 -9.66 -2.18 -12.41
N ALA A 129 -9.24 -3.47 -12.42
CA ALA A 129 -7.89 -3.87 -12.78
C ALA A 129 -7.51 -3.42 -14.19
N LYS A 130 -8.38 -3.65 -15.18
CA LYS A 130 -8.14 -3.25 -16.58
C LYS A 130 -7.97 -1.74 -16.74
N ILE A 131 -8.81 -0.95 -16.06
CA ILE A 131 -8.73 0.51 -16.14
C ILE A 131 -7.48 1.04 -15.45
N VAL A 132 -7.11 0.48 -14.30
CA VAL A 132 -5.89 0.83 -13.56
C VAL A 132 -4.64 0.54 -14.40
N VAL A 133 -4.55 -0.64 -15.01
CA VAL A 133 -3.45 -1.01 -15.89
C VAL A 133 -3.38 -0.08 -17.10
N ARG A 134 -4.52 0.24 -17.71
CA ARG A 134 -4.58 1.18 -18.83
C ARG A 134 -4.10 2.58 -18.42
N ALA A 135 -4.52 3.09 -17.27
CA ALA A 135 -4.04 4.37 -16.76
C ALA A 135 -2.52 4.39 -16.59
N ALA A 136 -1.95 3.31 -16.03
CA ALA A 136 -0.51 3.16 -15.88
C ALA A 136 0.24 3.11 -17.22
N LEU A 137 -0.33 2.44 -18.23
CA LEU A 137 0.25 2.35 -19.58
C LEU A 137 0.17 3.67 -20.36
N THR A 138 -0.76 4.56 -20.00
CA THR A 138 -0.99 5.84 -20.69
C THR A 138 -0.26 7.03 -20.04
N GLY A 139 0.70 6.78 -19.17
CA GLY A 139 1.62 7.83 -18.71
C GLY A 139 1.38 8.34 -17.29
N HIS A 140 0.50 7.72 -16.51
CA HIS A 140 0.23 8.13 -15.13
C HIS A 140 1.03 7.30 -14.13
N LEU A 141 1.43 7.88 -13.01
CA LEU A 141 1.88 7.11 -11.85
C LEU A 141 0.64 6.65 -11.07
N VAL A 142 0.39 5.36 -11.05
CA VAL A 142 -0.74 4.77 -10.34
C VAL A 142 -0.25 3.98 -9.12
N LEU A 143 -0.79 4.32 -7.96
CA LEU A 143 -0.57 3.57 -6.72
C LEU A 143 -1.90 2.91 -6.31
N SER A 144 -1.87 1.62 -6.00
CA SER A 144 -3.08 0.93 -5.55
C SER A 144 -2.76 -0.20 -4.58
N THR A 145 -3.81 -0.83 -4.05
CA THR A 145 -3.65 -2.02 -3.22
C THR A 145 -4.33 -3.22 -3.86
N VAL A 146 -3.75 -4.40 -3.60
CA VAL A 146 -4.36 -5.69 -3.93
C VAL A 146 -4.21 -6.60 -2.71
N HIS A 147 -5.27 -7.29 -2.33
CA HIS A 147 -5.22 -8.27 -1.26
C HIS A 147 -4.62 -9.59 -1.77
N ALA A 148 -3.45 -9.95 -1.25
CA ALA A 148 -2.78 -11.22 -1.51
C ALA A 148 -1.93 -11.64 -0.30
N GLY A 149 -1.54 -12.91 -0.25
CA GLY A 149 -0.75 -13.48 0.84
C GLY A 149 0.73 -13.11 0.82
N ASP A 150 1.25 -12.79 -0.36
CA ASP A 150 2.62 -12.35 -0.61
C ASP A 150 2.70 -11.51 -1.90
N ALA A 151 3.89 -11.07 -2.27
CA ALA A 151 4.08 -10.23 -3.45
C ALA A 151 3.84 -10.99 -4.79
N TYR A 152 4.08 -12.29 -4.85
CA TYR A 152 3.78 -13.11 -6.03
C TYR A 152 2.28 -13.38 -6.17
N GLY A 153 1.57 -13.56 -5.06
CA GLY A 153 0.13 -13.68 -5.05
C GLY A 153 -0.59 -12.50 -5.68
N VAL A 154 0.03 -11.30 -5.62
CA VAL A 154 -0.48 -10.12 -6.35
C VAL A 154 -0.43 -10.33 -7.86
N LEU A 155 0.67 -10.87 -8.41
CA LEU A 155 0.79 -11.18 -9.83
C LEU A 155 -0.28 -12.18 -10.28
N LEU A 156 -0.46 -13.25 -9.50
CA LEU A 156 -1.47 -14.26 -9.78
C LEU A 156 -2.87 -13.66 -9.76
N ARG A 157 -3.15 -12.80 -8.78
CA ARG A 157 -4.46 -12.13 -8.67
C ARG A 157 -4.76 -11.22 -9.85
N LEU A 158 -3.76 -10.49 -10.36
CA LEU A 158 -3.93 -9.66 -11.55
C LEU A 158 -4.15 -10.50 -12.82
N LEU A 159 -3.46 -11.64 -12.95
CA LEU A 159 -3.71 -12.60 -14.04
C LEU A 159 -5.13 -13.17 -13.95
N GLU A 160 -5.65 -13.49 -12.75
CA GLU A 160 -7.04 -13.90 -12.54
C GLU A 160 -8.03 -12.81 -12.93
N PHE A 161 -7.69 -11.53 -12.77
CA PHE A 161 -8.46 -10.39 -13.26
C PHE A 161 -8.34 -10.18 -14.77
N GLY A 162 -7.73 -11.11 -15.51
CA GLY A 162 -7.65 -11.10 -16.97
C GLY A 162 -6.62 -10.12 -17.55
N ILE A 163 -5.67 -9.64 -16.75
CA ILE A 163 -4.54 -8.83 -17.23
C ILE A 163 -3.47 -9.76 -17.78
N SER A 164 -2.96 -9.48 -18.97
CA SER A 164 -1.92 -10.30 -19.58
C SER A 164 -0.55 -10.12 -18.90
N SER A 165 0.31 -11.14 -19.02
CA SER A 165 1.70 -11.07 -18.53
C SER A 165 2.50 -9.95 -19.18
N GLU A 166 2.22 -9.68 -20.44
CA GLU A 166 2.86 -8.63 -21.25
C GLU A 166 2.50 -7.24 -20.71
N GLU A 167 1.21 -6.97 -20.47
CA GLU A 167 0.76 -5.72 -19.87
C GLU A 167 1.36 -5.52 -18.48
N LEU A 168 1.36 -6.56 -17.65
CA LEU A 168 1.96 -6.51 -16.31
C LEU A 168 3.47 -6.25 -16.36
N ALA A 169 4.19 -6.92 -17.24
CA ALA A 169 5.63 -6.70 -17.40
C ALA A 169 5.97 -5.28 -17.90
N GLN A 170 5.04 -4.65 -18.64
CA GLN A 170 5.22 -3.32 -19.17
C GLN A 170 4.86 -2.24 -18.11
N CYS A 171 3.73 -2.37 -17.42
CA CYS A 171 3.23 -1.31 -16.56
C CYS A 171 3.71 -1.39 -15.10
N LEU A 172 4.03 -2.60 -14.57
CA LEU A 172 4.38 -2.74 -13.16
C LEU A 172 5.78 -2.18 -12.87
N LEU A 173 5.84 -1.16 -12.04
CA LEU A 173 7.07 -0.62 -11.47
C LEU A 173 7.58 -1.49 -10.32
N GLY A 174 6.67 -2.05 -9.54
CA GLY A 174 6.98 -2.94 -8.45
C GLY A 174 5.76 -3.33 -7.63
N ILE A 175 5.98 -4.29 -6.74
CA ILE A 175 4.98 -4.77 -5.78
C ILE A 175 5.63 -4.79 -4.42
N SER A 176 4.94 -4.27 -3.41
CA SER A 176 5.37 -4.34 -2.02
C SER A 176 4.37 -5.12 -1.20
N PHE A 177 4.79 -6.22 -0.60
CA PHE A 177 4.02 -6.88 0.45
C PHE A 177 4.45 -6.36 1.82
N GLN A 178 3.49 -5.96 2.64
CA GLN A 178 3.71 -5.19 3.85
C GLN A 178 3.10 -5.85 5.08
N LYS A 179 3.85 -5.85 6.17
CA LYS A 179 3.37 -6.17 7.52
C LYS A 179 3.74 -5.06 8.49
N LEU A 180 2.89 -4.84 9.50
CA LEU A 180 3.25 -4.03 10.66
C LEU A 180 3.72 -4.95 11.78
N THR A 181 4.81 -4.56 12.44
CA THR A 181 5.32 -5.24 13.62
C THR A 181 5.52 -4.25 14.77
N HIS A 182 5.47 -4.75 16.00
CA HIS A 182 5.72 -3.96 17.19
C HIS A 182 7.21 -3.74 17.39
N LEU A 183 7.56 -2.52 17.78
CA LEU A 183 8.92 -2.17 18.18
C LEU A 183 9.10 -2.46 19.66
N VAL A 184 10.21 -3.07 20.01
CA VAL A 184 10.66 -3.22 21.39
C VAL A 184 11.20 -1.87 21.89
N CYS A 185 10.75 -1.44 23.04
CA CYS A 185 11.25 -0.23 23.66
C CYS A 185 12.62 -0.50 24.29
N THR A 186 13.61 0.32 23.98
CA THR A 186 14.97 0.18 24.53
C THR A 186 15.05 0.36 26.06
N PHE A 187 14.06 1.01 26.67
CA PHE A 187 13.99 1.26 28.11
C PHE A 187 13.04 0.31 28.83
N CYS A 188 11.85 0.05 28.26
CA CYS A 188 10.82 -0.76 28.92
C CYS A 188 10.85 -2.23 28.47
N GLY A 189 11.59 -2.56 27.40
CA GLY A 189 11.53 -3.88 26.79
C GLY A 189 10.20 -4.14 26.07
N GLU A 190 9.76 -5.40 26.04
CA GLU A 190 8.56 -5.86 25.32
C GLU A 190 7.25 -5.35 25.97
N LYS A 191 7.21 -5.26 27.29
CA LYS A 191 6.04 -4.81 28.06
C LYS A 191 6.06 -3.29 28.26
N CYS A 192 6.16 -2.54 27.17
CA CYS A 192 6.22 -1.09 27.21
C CYS A 192 4.88 -0.50 27.72
N HIS A 193 4.96 0.35 28.75
CA HIS A 193 3.79 1.00 29.33
C HIS A 193 3.08 1.89 28.28
N PRO A 194 1.73 1.96 28.27
CA PRO A 194 0.97 2.78 27.31
C PRO A 194 1.39 4.25 27.28
N LEU A 195 1.80 4.80 28.42
CA LEU A 195 2.22 6.21 28.58
C LEU A 195 3.73 6.40 28.38
N CYS A 196 4.47 5.37 27.96
CA CYS A 196 5.89 5.50 27.69
C CYS A 196 6.14 6.47 26.52
N THR A 197 6.99 7.47 26.77
CA THR A 197 7.37 8.52 25.80
C THR A 197 8.66 8.21 25.04
N HIS A 198 9.42 7.20 25.47
CA HIS A 198 10.70 6.82 24.86
C HIS A 198 10.54 6.24 23.47
N LEU A 199 9.39 5.64 23.17
CA LEU A 199 9.07 5.09 21.87
C LEU A 199 8.02 5.96 21.17
N HIS A 200 8.45 6.88 20.32
CA HIS A 200 7.55 7.81 19.60
C HIS A 200 6.53 7.09 18.72
N ARG A 201 6.87 5.90 18.23
CA ARG A 201 5.95 5.02 17.50
C ARG A 201 6.07 3.59 18.02
N LYS A 202 4.94 2.92 18.24
CA LYS A 202 4.90 1.55 18.75
C LYS A 202 5.02 0.48 17.66
N ARG A 203 4.80 0.85 16.39
CA ARG A 203 4.80 -0.07 15.25
C ARG A 203 5.65 0.49 14.12
N THR A 204 6.23 -0.40 13.34
CA THR A 204 6.96 -0.11 12.12
C THR A 204 6.53 -1.04 11.01
N ALA A 205 6.65 -0.59 9.77
CA ALA A 205 6.39 -1.44 8.61
C ALA A 205 7.65 -2.24 8.26
N ILE A 206 7.44 -3.48 7.83
CA ILE A 206 8.43 -4.29 7.13
C ILE A 206 7.89 -4.59 5.74
N TYR A 207 8.76 -4.48 4.74
CA TYR A 207 8.40 -4.60 3.33
C TYR A 207 9.20 -5.71 2.66
N GLU A 208 8.50 -6.54 1.90
CA GLU A 208 9.06 -7.40 0.87
C GLU A 208 8.73 -6.74 -0.47
N VAL A 209 9.73 -6.55 -1.31
CA VAL A 209 9.58 -5.79 -2.56
C VAL A 209 9.98 -6.67 -3.73
N LEU A 210 9.11 -6.77 -4.73
CA LEU A 210 9.44 -7.22 -6.07
C LEU A 210 9.63 -6.00 -6.94
N THR A 211 10.81 -5.87 -7.52
CA THR A 211 11.14 -4.81 -8.47
C THR A 211 10.61 -5.13 -9.86
N GLN A 212 10.54 -4.11 -10.72
CA GLN A 212 10.21 -4.29 -12.12
C GLN A 212 11.08 -5.36 -12.81
N GLN A 213 12.39 -5.40 -12.49
CA GLN A 213 13.30 -6.38 -13.04
C GLN A 213 12.95 -7.81 -12.60
N GLU A 214 12.63 -8.00 -11.32
CA GLU A 214 12.22 -9.31 -10.78
C GLU A 214 10.87 -9.76 -11.36
N ILE A 215 9.93 -8.82 -11.57
CA ILE A 215 8.64 -9.09 -12.22
C ILE A 215 8.84 -9.52 -13.68
N LYS A 216 9.66 -8.79 -14.45
CA LYS A 216 10.00 -9.17 -15.84
C LYS A 216 10.67 -10.54 -15.90
N ALA A 217 11.63 -10.80 -15.02
CA ALA A 217 12.31 -12.09 -14.95
C ALA A 217 11.34 -13.24 -14.60
N TYR A 218 10.38 -13.02 -13.70
CA TYR A 218 9.34 -13.99 -13.38
C TYR A 218 8.51 -14.40 -14.61
N PHE A 219 8.08 -13.45 -15.42
CA PHE A 219 7.32 -13.76 -16.63
C PHE A 219 8.19 -14.42 -17.72
N GLN A 220 9.46 -14.08 -17.82
CA GLN A 220 10.39 -14.69 -18.77
C GLN A 220 10.78 -16.12 -18.39
N SER A 221 10.81 -16.46 -17.10
CA SER A 221 11.19 -17.78 -16.58
C SER A 221 10.02 -18.77 -16.48
N ASN A 222 8.99 -18.65 -17.31
CA ASN A 222 7.76 -19.47 -17.24
C ASN A 222 7.11 -19.46 -15.85
N LYS A 223 7.09 -18.30 -15.20
CA LYS A 223 6.45 -18.08 -13.89
C LYS A 223 7.10 -18.86 -12.73
N GLN A 224 8.39 -19.24 -12.87
CA GLN A 224 9.13 -19.78 -11.73
C GLN A 224 9.35 -18.67 -10.69
N GLN A 225 8.98 -18.93 -9.44
CA GLN A 225 9.16 -17.97 -8.36
C GLN A 225 10.65 -17.67 -8.14
N ILE A 226 11.01 -16.43 -8.38
CA ILE A 226 12.32 -15.90 -8.02
C ILE A 226 12.20 -15.45 -6.56
N LYS A 227 13.04 -15.98 -5.66
CA LYS A 227 13.00 -15.60 -4.25
C LYS A 227 13.22 -14.08 -4.12
N PRO A 228 12.33 -13.34 -3.44
CA PRO A 228 12.53 -11.92 -3.20
C PRO A 228 13.87 -11.71 -2.51
N LYS A 229 14.59 -10.67 -2.90
CA LYS A 229 15.92 -10.35 -2.33
C LYS A 229 15.88 -10.15 -0.81
N TYR A 230 14.75 -9.66 -0.31
CA TYR A 230 14.50 -9.39 1.11
C TYR A 230 13.14 -9.95 1.52
N PRO A 231 13.01 -11.27 1.75
CA PRO A 231 11.76 -11.86 2.24
C PRO A 231 11.36 -11.26 3.59
N ILE A 232 10.08 -11.08 3.81
CA ILE A 232 9.56 -10.54 5.09
C ILE A 232 10.06 -11.34 6.29
N LYS A 233 10.05 -12.68 6.19
CA LYS A 233 10.54 -13.56 7.25
C LYS A 233 11.97 -13.23 7.65
N ARG A 234 12.89 -13.15 6.69
CA ARG A 234 14.30 -12.82 6.92
C ARG A 234 14.48 -11.40 7.47
N THR A 235 13.67 -10.46 6.99
CA THR A 235 13.69 -9.07 7.48
C THR A 235 13.21 -9.00 8.93
N PHE A 236 12.20 -9.78 9.30
CA PHE A 236 11.71 -9.88 10.67
C PHE A 236 12.77 -10.53 11.59
N GLU A 237 13.33 -11.69 11.22
CA GLU A 237 14.40 -12.37 11.95
C GLU A 237 15.61 -11.44 12.20
N LYS A 238 15.99 -10.65 11.19
CA LYS A 238 17.02 -9.64 11.33
C LYS A 238 16.63 -8.55 12.34
N GLY A 239 15.38 -8.13 12.37
CA GLY A 239 14.87 -7.17 13.35
C GLY A 239 14.91 -7.71 14.78
N VAL A 240 14.59 -8.99 14.96
CA VAL A 240 14.75 -9.69 16.25
C VAL A 240 16.22 -9.71 16.67
N ALA A 241 17.12 -10.11 15.77
CA ALA A 241 18.56 -10.18 16.05
C ALA A 241 19.18 -8.82 16.44
N TYR A 242 18.61 -7.71 15.93
CA TYR A 242 19.02 -6.35 16.31
C TYR A 242 18.26 -5.78 17.52
N GLY A 243 17.37 -6.54 18.15
CA GLY A 243 16.57 -6.08 19.29
C GLY A 243 15.48 -5.06 18.94
N PHE A 244 15.13 -4.91 17.66
CA PHE A 244 14.03 -4.03 17.26
C PHE A 244 12.66 -4.68 17.47
N PHE A 245 12.56 -6.00 17.35
CA PHE A 245 11.33 -6.78 17.43
C PHE A 245 11.44 -7.86 18.49
N SER A 246 10.28 -8.24 19.07
CA SER A 246 10.21 -9.43 19.91
C SER A 246 10.22 -10.71 19.04
N ALA A 247 10.77 -11.78 19.59
CA ALA A 247 10.76 -13.10 18.96
C ALA A 247 9.38 -13.82 19.05
N HIS A 248 8.41 -13.25 19.79
CA HIS A 248 7.08 -13.82 20.05
C HIS A 248 5.99 -13.19 19.21
#